data_2e69a2d9cf314770dd4bfb1b5c0e9c7a
#
_entry.id   2e69a2d9cf314770dd4bfb1b5c0e9c7a
#
_cell.length_a   1.000
_cell.length_b   1.000
_cell.length_c   1.000
_cell.angle_alpha   90.00
_cell.angle_beta   90.00
_cell.angle_gamma   90.00
#
_symmetry.space_group_name_H-M   'P 1'
#
loop_
_entity.id
_entity.type
_entity.pdbx_description
1 polymer ?
#
loop_
_entity_poly.entity_id
_entity_poly.type
_entity_poly.pdbx_seq_one_letter_code
_entity_poly.pdbx_strand_id
1 'polypeptide(L)'
;DPATTEIYTLSLHDALPILMAHLSQDRNMIDAFLSGYDIHAATAAKIYKVDISEVTTDMRRKAKTANFGIIYGISVFGLAERMNVSRQEAKELIDGYFETYPQIKEYMDKSIQVARENGYVETIFHRKRFLPDINSRNAVVRGYAERNAINAPIQGSAADIIKVAMSLIYQRIQSNNLKAKMILQVHDELNFSVPEAEKEIIQKIVIEEMERAYRMLVPLKADFGWGKNWLEAH
;
A
#
# COMPACT_ATOMS: atom_id res chain seq x y z
N ASP A 1 2.21 18.65 -37.09
CA ASP A 1 3.38 18.43 -36.22
C ASP A 1 2.89 17.63 -35.00
N PRO A 2 3.24 16.38 -34.80
CA PRO A 2 2.91 15.69 -33.59
C PRO A 2 3.79 16.33 -32.51
N ALA A 3 3.19 17.18 -31.67
CA ALA A 3 3.78 17.62 -30.44
C ALA A 3 4.31 16.37 -29.73
N THR A 4 5.59 16.35 -29.39
CA THR A 4 6.25 15.25 -28.68
C THR A 4 5.46 15.00 -27.41
N THR A 5 4.74 13.88 -27.37
CA THR A 5 3.92 13.49 -26.23
C THR A 5 4.73 12.50 -25.41
N GLU A 6 4.98 12.82 -24.18
CA GLU A 6 5.66 11.91 -23.25
C GLU A 6 4.65 11.14 -22.40
N ILE A 7 5.02 9.97 -21.95
CA ILE A 7 4.30 9.19 -20.93
C ILE A 7 4.80 9.63 -19.57
N TYR A 8 3.87 10.03 -18.75
CA TYR A 8 4.10 10.35 -17.35
C TYR A 8 3.48 9.29 -16.48
N THR A 9 4.28 8.68 -15.63
CA THR A 9 3.89 7.63 -14.71
C THR A 9 4.01 8.13 -13.28
N LEU A 10 3.01 7.86 -12.45
CA LEU A 10 3.03 8.22 -11.04
C LEU A 10 2.41 7.12 -10.21
N SER A 11 3.11 6.70 -9.14
CA SER A 11 2.64 5.68 -8.20
C SER A 11 2.59 6.22 -6.77
N LEU A 12 1.68 5.65 -5.96
CA LEU A 12 1.67 5.87 -4.52
C LEU A 12 2.63 4.89 -3.86
N HIS A 13 3.84 5.35 -3.59
CA HIS A 13 4.85 4.51 -2.96
C HIS A 13 4.40 4.06 -1.56
N ASP A 14 4.56 2.76 -1.27
CA ASP A 14 4.20 2.15 0.01
C ASP A 14 2.75 2.40 0.49
N ALA A 15 1.78 2.62 -0.43
CA ALA A 15 0.39 2.91 -0.07
C ALA A 15 -0.22 1.88 0.90
N LEU A 16 0.06 0.58 0.70
CA LEU A 16 -0.48 -0.46 1.58
C LEU A 16 0.12 -0.44 3.00
N PRO A 17 1.45 -0.37 3.19
CA PRO A 17 2.05 -0.14 4.51
C PRO A 17 1.60 1.17 5.17
N ILE A 18 1.46 2.26 4.42
CA ILE A 18 0.95 3.55 4.92
C ILE A 18 -0.50 3.42 5.41
N LEU A 19 -1.36 2.74 4.63
CA LEU A 19 -2.73 2.44 5.02
C LEU A 19 -2.79 1.53 6.25
N MET A 20 -1.91 0.53 6.34
CA MET A 20 -1.81 -0.30 7.53
C MET A 20 -1.45 0.54 8.76
N ALA A 21 -0.46 1.43 8.66
CA ALA A 21 -0.09 2.34 9.74
C ALA A 21 -1.27 3.23 10.17
N HIS A 22 -2.02 3.77 9.20
CA HIS A 22 -3.18 4.61 9.46
C HIS A 22 -4.32 3.86 10.14
N LEU A 23 -4.70 2.68 9.62
CA LEU A 23 -5.82 1.88 10.12
C LEU A 23 -5.54 1.21 11.45
N SER A 24 -4.32 0.71 11.67
CA SER A 24 -3.89 0.12 12.94
C SER A 24 -3.56 1.15 14.01
N GLN A 25 -3.24 2.39 13.61
CA GLN A 25 -2.71 3.45 14.46
C GLN A 25 -1.44 3.03 15.22
N ASP A 26 -0.65 2.13 14.64
CA ASP A 26 0.59 1.66 15.24
C ASP A 26 1.63 2.79 15.27
N ARG A 27 1.96 3.23 16.50
CA ARG A 27 2.85 4.36 16.72
C ARG A 27 4.26 4.11 16.17
N ASN A 28 4.78 2.91 16.37
CA ASN A 28 6.13 2.58 15.89
C ASN A 28 6.21 2.60 14.36
N MET A 29 5.15 2.18 13.68
CA MET A 29 5.07 2.22 12.23
C MET A 29 4.88 3.65 11.71
N ILE A 30 4.02 4.44 12.35
CA ILE A 30 3.80 5.85 12.02
C ILE A 30 5.10 6.63 12.21
N ASP A 31 5.79 6.47 13.33
CA ASP A 31 7.04 7.17 13.63
C ASP A 31 8.15 6.80 12.64
N ALA A 32 8.23 5.53 12.21
CA ALA A 32 9.18 5.10 11.19
C ALA A 32 8.95 5.83 9.85
N PHE A 33 7.70 5.98 9.42
CA PHE A 33 7.37 6.75 8.22
C PHE A 33 7.66 8.24 8.37
N LEU A 34 7.27 8.84 9.49
CA LEU A 34 7.48 10.28 9.73
C LEU A 34 8.95 10.65 9.85
N SER A 35 9.80 9.71 10.31
CA SER A 35 11.25 9.88 10.36
C SER A 35 11.93 9.85 8.99
N GLY A 36 11.20 9.55 7.92
CA GLY A 36 11.72 9.49 6.56
C GLY A 36 12.62 8.28 6.26
N TYR A 37 12.68 7.31 7.18
CA TYR A 37 13.39 6.07 6.94
C TYR A 37 12.61 5.15 5.99
N ASP A 38 13.35 4.33 5.24
CA ASP A 38 12.77 3.20 4.51
C ASP A 38 12.11 2.24 5.50
N ILE A 39 10.79 2.05 5.38
CA ILE A 39 10.00 1.24 6.33
C ILE A 39 10.48 -0.21 6.39
N HIS A 40 11.01 -0.74 5.29
CA HIS A 40 11.51 -2.11 5.26
C HIS A 40 12.87 -2.22 5.96
N ALA A 41 13.72 -1.20 5.83
CA ALA A 41 14.96 -1.12 6.59
C ALA A 41 14.71 -0.91 8.08
N ALA A 42 13.79 -0.01 8.44
CA ALA A 42 13.38 0.21 9.83
C ALA A 42 12.80 -1.06 10.48
N THR A 43 11.95 -1.78 9.76
CA THR A 43 11.41 -3.07 10.21
C THR A 43 12.53 -4.11 10.39
N ALA A 44 13.46 -4.21 9.44
CA ALA A 44 14.60 -5.12 9.53
C ALA A 44 15.47 -4.81 10.76
N ALA A 45 15.84 -3.55 10.96
CA ALA A 45 16.65 -3.12 12.11
C ALA A 45 16.04 -3.57 13.44
N LYS A 46 14.73 -3.40 13.59
CA LYS A 46 14.01 -3.79 14.81
C LYS A 46 13.89 -5.30 14.98
N ILE A 47 13.55 -6.06 13.93
CA ILE A 47 13.40 -7.52 13.99
C ILE A 47 14.74 -8.18 14.26
N TYR A 48 15.81 -7.76 13.57
CA TYR A 48 17.14 -8.33 13.74
C TYR A 48 17.94 -7.71 14.90
N LYS A 49 17.38 -6.68 15.57
CA LYS A 49 17.99 -5.97 16.71
C LYS A 49 19.37 -5.42 16.38
N VAL A 50 19.50 -4.79 15.22
CA VAL A 50 20.72 -4.13 14.74
C VAL A 50 20.46 -2.64 14.49
N ASP A 51 21.51 -1.84 14.39
CA ASP A 51 21.36 -0.45 13.93
C ASP A 51 20.87 -0.40 12.47
N ILE A 52 20.13 0.65 12.11
CA ILE A 52 19.60 0.79 10.74
C ILE A 52 20.71 0.85 9.69
N SER A 53 21.89 1.37 10.05
CA SER A 53 23.09 1.41 9.20
C SER A 53 23.72 0.03 8.96
N GLU A 54 23.41 -0.96 9.81
CA GLU A 54 23.90 -2.34 9.72
C GLU A 54 22.94 -3.25 8.95
N VAL A 55 21.77 -2.73 8.54
CA VAL A 55 20.78 -3.51 7.80
C VAL A 55 21.32 -3.87 6.42
N THR A 56 21.52 -5.14 6.19
CA THR A 56 21.94 -5.66 4.89
C THR A 56 20.79 -5.65 3.87
N THR A 57 21.14 -5.69 2.58
CA THR A 57 20.15 -5.82 1.49
C THR A 57 19.26 -7.07 1.66
N ASP A 58 19.80 -8.18 2.16
CA ASP A 58 19.04 -9.40 2.40
C ASP A 58 18.06 -9.24 3.57
N MET A 59 18.48 -8.65 4.68
CA MET A 59 17.60 -8.32 5.81
C MET A 59 16.45 -7.41 5.38
N ARG A 60 16.74 -6.35 4.61
CA ARG A 60 15.73 -5.44 4.05
C ARG A 60 14.76 -6.18 3.13
N ARG A 61 15.26 -7.02 2.23
CA ARG A 61 14.44 -7.83 1.32
C ARG A 61 13.51 -8.79 2.09
N LYS A 62 14.04 -9.46 3.11
CA LYS A 62 13.25 -10.34 3.99
C LYS A 62 12.16 -9.55 4.75
N ALA A 63 12.51 -8.42 5.33
CA ALA A 63 11.55 -7.54 5.99
C ALA A 63 10.47 -7.00 5.03
N LYS A 64 10.85 -6.62 3.79
CA LYS A 64 9.88 -6.23 2.76
C LYS A 64 8.89 -7.36 2.47
N THR A 65 9.37 -8.58 2.30
CA THR A 65 8.53 -9.76 2.05
C THR A 65 7.61 -10.05 3.26
N ALA A 66 8.12 -9.90 4.49
CA ALA A 66 7.34 -10.05 5.70
C ALA A 66 6.27 -8.94 5.83
N ASN A 67 6.64 -7.67 5.65
CA ASN A 67 5.72 -6.53 5.71
C ASN A 67 4.51 -6.74 4.81
N PHE A 68 4.74 -7.03 3.51
CA PHE A 68 3.65 -7.30 2.58
C PHE A 68 2.91 -8.60 2.89
N GLY A 69 3.65 -9.68 3.19
CA GLY A 69 3.06 -10.98 3.50
C GLY A 69 2.10 -10.92 4.70
N ILE A 70 2.51 -10.24 5.77
CA ILE A 70 1.72 -10.11 7.00
C ILE A 70 0.47 -9.25 6.73
N ILE A 71 0.58 -8.15 6.01
CA ILE A 71 -0.56 -7.33 5.57
C ILE A 71 -1.59 -8.20 4.81
N TYR A 72 -1.11 -9.17 4.02
CA TYR A 72 -1.97 -10.13 3.31
C TYR A 72 -2.39 -11.36 4.14
N GLY A 73 -2.07 -11.40 5.43
CA GLY A 73 -2.45 -12.51 6.32
C GLY A 73 -1.71 -13.81 6.01
N ILE A 74 -0.44 -13.73 5.61
CA ILE A 74 0.38 -14.91 5.30
C ILE A 74 0.59 -15.77 6.56
N SER A 75 0.51 -17.09 6.40
CA SER A 75 0.86 -18.03 7.47
C SER A 75 2.38 -18.23 7.57
N VAL A 76 2.84 -18.75 8.71
CA VAL A 76 4.25 -19.16 8.89
C VAL A 76 4.71 -20.10 7.79
N PHE A 77 3.87 -21.05 7.38
CA PHE A 77 4.15 -21.97 6.29
C PHE A 77 4.32 -21.24 4.96
N GLY A 78 3.36 -20.36 4.60
CA GLY A 78 3.42 -19.60 3.36
C GLY A 78 4.60 -18.63 3.31
N LEU A 79 4.97 -18.01 4.44
CA LEU A 79 6.15 -17.14 4.51
C LEU A 79 7.45 -17.93 4.35
N ALA A 80 7.56 -19.10 5.00
CA ALA A 80 8.71 -19.98 4.87
C ALA A 80 8.95 -20.42 3.42
N GLU A 81 7.88 -20.85 2.72
CA GLU A 81 7.97 -21.22 1.30
C GLU A 81 8.36 -20.03 0.42
N ARG A 82 7.71 -18.87 0.61
CA ARG A 82 7.94 -17.68 -0.22
C ARG A 82 9.35 -17.13 -0.10
N MET A 83 9.96 -17.26 1.09
CA MET A 83 11.29 -16.74 1.38
C MET A 83 12.39 -17.80 1.25
N ASN A 84 11.99 -19.08 1.05
CA ASN A 84 12.90 -20.23 1.06
C ASN A 84 13.74 -20.30 2.37
N VAL A 85 13.06 -20.16 3.50
CA VAL A 85 13.65 -20.23 4.84
C VAL A 85 13.00 -21.33 5.68
N SER A 86 13.58 -21.66 6.83
CA SER A 86 12.97 -22.61 7.76
C SER A 86 11.65 -22.06 8.34
N ARG A 87 10.75 -22.97 8.74
CA ARG A 87 9.51 -22.56 9.45
C ARG A 87 9.81 -21.83 10.75
N GLN A 88 10.91 -22.19 11.41
CA GLN A 88 11.36 -21.52 12.62
C GLN A 88 11.73 -20.06 12.34
N GLU A 89 12.56 -19.82 11.31
CA GLU A 89 12.94 -18.45 10.89
C GLU A 89 11.72 -17.63 10.46
N ALA A 90 10.81 -18.21 9.69
CA ALA A 90 9.58 -17.53 9.29
C ALA A 90 8.70 -17.17 10.49
N LYS A 91 8.65 -18.05 11.50
CA LYS A 91 7.93 -17.78 12.75
C LYS A 91 8.57 -16.63 13.53
N GLU A 92 9.90 -16.65 13.69
CA GLU A 92 10.64 -15.59 14.37
C GLU A 92 10.46 -14.23 13.69
N LEU A 93 10.41 -14.19 12.34
CA LEU A 93 10.13 -12.98 11.59
C LEU A 93 8.71 -12.45 11.85
N ILE A 94 7.69 -13.31 11.86
CA ILE A 94 6.30 -12.92 12.16
C ILE A 94 6.15 -12.46 13.61
N ASP A 95 6.71 -13.21 14.55
CA ASP A 95 6.66 -12.86 15.96
C ASP A 95 7.37 -11.52 16.23
N GLY A 96 8.59 -11.33 15.69
CA GLY A 96 9.33 -10.08 15.80
C GLY A 96 8.63 -8.90 15.13
N TYR A 97 7.89 -9.14 14.04
CA TYR A 97 7.07 -8.11 13.41
C TYR A 97 5.96 -7.65 14.34
N PHE A 98 5.21 -8.56 14.96
CA PHE A 98 4.13 -8.21 15.87
C PHE A 98 4.62 -7.69 17.23
N GLU A 99 5.81 -8.08 17.68
CA GLU A 99 6.48 -7.44 18.83
C GLU A 99 6.85 -5.97 18.49
N THR A 100 7.28 -5.72 17.26
CA THR A 100 7.64 -4.38 16.78
C THR A 100 6.41 -3.51 16.56
N TYR A 101 5.33 -4.07 16.02
CA TYR A 101 4.11 -3.39 15.64
C TYR A 101 2.86 -4.05 16.27
N PRO A 102 2.68 -3.91 17.59
CA PRO A 102 1.63 -4.64 18.32
C PRO A 102 0.21 -4.24 17.92
N GLN A 103 -0.02 -2.96 17.55
CA GLN A 103 -1.34 -2.50 17.16
C GLN A 103 -1.77 -3.05 15.79
N ILE A 104 -0.83 -3.49 14.94
CA ILE A 104 -1.17 -4.17 13.70
C ILE A 104 -1.86 -5.50 13.99
N LYS A 105 -1.31 -6.27 14.94
CA LYS A 105 -1.95 -7.53 15.34
C LYS A 105 -3.35 -7.31 15.90
N GLU A 106 -3.49 -6.33 16.77
CA GLU A 106 -4.77 -5.95 17.36
C GLU A 106 -5.79 -5.53 16.29
N TYR A 107 -5.37 -4.72 15.32
CA TYR A 107 -6.18 -4.32 14.17
C TYR A 107 -6.65 -5.54 13.35
N MET A 108 -5.75 -6.49 13.07
CA MET A 108 -6.08 -7.70 12.30
C MET A 108 -7.12 -8.57 13.06
N ASP A 109 -6.91 -8.80 14.35
CA ASP A 109 -7.82 -9.58 15.19
C ASP A 109 -9.20 -8.90 15.27
N LYS A 110 -9.23 -7.58 15.45
CA LYS A 110 -10.46 -6.77 15.47
C LYS A 110 -11.19 -6.79 14.13
N SER A 111 -10.47 -6.73 13.01
CA SER A 111 -11.07 -6.79 11.67
C SER A 111 -11.80 -8.11 11.44
N ILE A 112 -11.23 -9.23 11.89
CA ILE A 112 -11.89 -10.54 11.83
C ILE A 112 -13.11 -10.58 12.74
N GLN A 113 -13.02 -10.05 13.96
CA GLN A 113 -14.14 -10.00 14.89
C GLN A 113 -15.31 -9.18 14.31
N VAL A 114 -15.04 -7.97 13.84
CA VAL A 114 -16.05 -7.10 13.21
C VAL A 114 -16.70 -7.78 12.00
N ALA A 115 -15.90 -8.47 11.18
CA ALA A 115 -16.43 -9.23 10.05
C ALA A 115 -17.36 -10.37 10.49
N ARG A 116 -17.03 -11.08 11.58
CA ARG A 116 -17.89 -12.16 12.13
C ARG A 116 -19.22 -11.65 12.66
N GLU A 117 -19.21 -10.47 13.30
CA GLU A 117 -20.39 -9.85 13.89
C GLU A 117 -21.31 -9.25 12.83
N ASN A 118 -20.74 -8.56 11.83
CA ASN A 118 -21.49 -7.77 10.85
C ASN A 118 -21.70 -8.49 9.51
N GLY A 119 -20.91 -9.52 9.19
CA GLY A 119 -20.90 -10.18 7.87
C GLY A 119 -20.18 -9.41 6.78
N TYR A 120 -19.56 -8.28 7.10
CA TYR A 120 -18.79 -7.44 6.17
C TYR A 120 -17.68 -6.66 6.87
N VAL A 121 -16.76 -6.10 6.08
CA VAL A 121 -15.80 -5.08 6.48
C VAL A 121 -15.94 -3.86 5.57
N GLU A 122 -15.35 -2.73 5.98
CA GLU A 122 -15.48 -1.46 5.25
C GLU A 122 -14.11 -0.84 4.92
N THR A 123 -14.07 -0.10 3.82
CA THR A 123 -12.96 0.81 3.51
C THR A 123 -13.05 2.09 4.35
N ILE A 124 -12.01 2.95 4.29
CA ILE A 124 -12.03 4.28 4.93
C ILE A 124 -13.13 5.21 4.36
N PHE A 125 -13.69 4.88 3.19
CA PHE A 125 -14.82 5.56 2.57
C PHE A 125 -16.16 4.83 2.80
N HIS A 126 -16.21 3.90 3.78
CA HIS A 126 -17.40 3.13 4.15
C HIS A 126 -17.99 2.24 3.05
N ARG A 127 -17.19 1.89 2.04
CA ARG A 127 -17.59 0.91 1.03
C ARG A 127 -17.47 -0.49 1.61
N LYS A 128 -18.56 -1.25 1.56
CA LYS A 128 -18.70 -2.56 2.19
C LYS A 128 -18.16 -3.69 1.32
N ARG A 129 -17.45 -4.61 1.94
CA ARG A 129 -17.09 -5.91 1.39
C ARG A 129 -17.76 -7.00 2.23
N PHE A 130 -18.78 -7.65 1.67
CA PHE A 130 -19.47 -8.76 2.32
C PHE A 130 -18.62 -10.02 2.33
N LEU A 131 -18.67 -10.77 3.45
CA LEU A 131 -17.87 -11.96 3.73
C LEU A 131 -18.80 -13.09 4.22
N PRO A 132 -19.62 -13.69 3.35
CA PRO A 132 -20.61 -14.68 3.74
C PRO A 132 -20.00 -15.93 4.40
N ASP A 133 -18.74 -16.23 4.07
CA ASP A 133 -18.02 -17.40 4.55
C ASP A 133 -17.25 -17.19 5.85
N ILE A 134 -17.32 -16.00 6.48
CA ILE A 134 -16.51 -15.64 7.66
C ILE A 134 -16.76 -16.56 8.86
N ASN A 135 -17.96 -17.11 8.97
CA ASN A 135 -18.37 -18.03 10.02
C ASN A 135 -18.49 -19.49 9.53
N SER A 136 -17.89 -19.82 8.38
CA SER A 136 -17.93 -21.19 7.81
C SER A 136 -17.32 -22.22 8.78
N ARG A 137 -17.98 -23.40 8.87
CA ARG A 137 -17.45 -24.55 9.65
C ARG A 137 -16.22 -25.17 8.99
N ASN A 138 -16.07 -25.00 7.66
CA ASN A 138 -14.88 -25.44 6.93
C ASN A 138 -13.72 -24.47 7.23
N ALA A 139 -12.67 -24.95 7.88
CA ALA A 139 -11.52 -24.15 8.30
C ALA A 139 -10.77 -23.50 7.12
N VAL A 140 -10.71 -24.15 5.95
CA VAL A 140 -10.04 -23.60 4.76
C VAL A 140 -10.83 -22.41 4.21
N VAL A 141 -12.15 -22.57 4.04
CA VAL A 141 -13.06 -21.53 3.56
C VAL A 141 -13.09 -20.36 4.53
N ARG A 142 -13.23 -20.63 5.83
CA ARG A 142 -13.17 -19.60 6.88
C ARG A 142 -11.83 -18.85 6.87
N GLY A 143 -10.70 -19.54 6.80
CA GLY A 143 -9.38 -18.89 6.78
C GLY A 143 -9.18 -18.00 5.56
N TYR A 144 -9.79 -18.32 4.41
CA TYR A 144 -9.80 -17.42 3.26
C TYR A 144 -10.63 -16.15 3.53
N ALA A 145 -11.81 -16.29 4.14
CA ALA A 145 -12.65 -15.16 4.52
C ALA A 145 -11.98 -14.27 5.59
N GLU A 146 -11.28 -14.85 6.56
CA GLU A 146 -10.51 -14.12 7.59
C GLU A 146 -9.38 -13.28 6.95
N ARG A 147 -8.64 -13.85 5.99
CA ARG A 147 -7.64 -13.07 5.24
C ARG A 147 -8.29 -11.91 4.46
N ASN A 148 -9.45 -12.14 3.85
CA ASN A 148 -10.19 -11.08 3.18
C ASN A 148 -10.70 -10.00 4.17
N ALA A 149 -11.05 -10.37 5.40
CA ALA A 149 -11.45 -9.42 6.43
C ALA A 149 -10.32 -8.42 6.77
N ILE A 150 -9.08 -8.88 6.77
CA ILE A 150 -7.90 -8.04 6.99
C ILE A 150 -7.58 -7.19 5.74
N ASN A 151 -7.54 -7.84 4.58
CA ASN A 151 -7.03 -7.24 3.35
C ASN A 151 -8.00 -6.26 2.68
N ALA A 152 -9.30 -6.56 2.70
CA ALA A 152 -10.27 -5.78 1.94
C ALA A 152 -10.39 -4.32 2.40
N PRO A 153 -10.33 -3.97 3.70
CA PRO A 153 -10.26 -2.59 4.13
C PRO A 153 -9.04 -1.85 3.58
N ILE A 154 -7.87 -2.48 3.58
CA ILE A 154 -6.60 -1.88 3.16
C ILE A 154 -6.57 -1.69 1.64
N GLN A 155 -6.73 -2.77 0.88
CA GLN A 155 -6.70 -2.73 -0.59
C GLN A 155 -7.85 -1.91 -1.16
N GLY A 156 -9.05 -2.06 -0.56
CA GLY A 156 -10.22 -1.29 -0.96
C GLY A 156 -10.03 0.20 -0.71
N SER A 157 -9.42 0.60 0.42
CA SER A 157 -9.11 1.99 0.71
C SER A 157 -8.07 2.57 -0.26
N ALA A 158 -7.01 1.82 -0.60
CA ALA A 158 -6.05 2.22 -1.61
C ALA A 158 -6.74 2.48 -2.95
N ALA A 159 -7.61 1.56 -3.39
CA ALA A 159 -8.38 1.72 -4.62
C ALA A 159 -9.33 2.92 -4.58
N ASP A 160 -9.93 3.22 -3.43
CA ASP A 160 -10.81 4.38 -3.27
C ASP A 160 -10.01 5.70 -3.33
N ILE A 161 -8.85 5.77 -2.68
CA ILE A 161 -7.94 6.92 -2.74
C ILE A 161 -7.54 7.23 -4.17
N ILE A 162 -7.10 6.22 -4.93
CA ILE A 162 -6.74 6.38 -6.34
C ILE A 162 -7.91 6.94 -7.15
N LYS A 163 -9.12 6.45 -6.95
CA LYS A 163 -10.30 6.94 -7.68
C LYS A 163 -10.64 8.40 -7.33
N VAL A 164 -10.47 8.78 -6.07
CA VAL A 164 -10.62 10.18 -5.66
C VAL A 164 -9.57 11.05 -6.34
N ALA A 165 -8.30 10.63 -6.30
CA ALA A 165 -7.21 11.32 -6.99
C ALA A 165 -7.48 11.47 -8.49
N MET A 166 -7.88 10.39 -9.18
CA MET A 166 -8.25 10.42 -10.61
C MET A 166 -9.32 11.45 -10.91
N SER A 167 -10.36 11.54 -10.08
CA SER A 167 -11.45 12.50 -10.25
C SER A 167 -10.96 13.95 -10.09
N LEU A 168 -10.16 14.22 -9.05
CA LEU A 168 -9.61 15.54 -8.79
C LEU A 168 -8.62 15.98 -9.88
N ILE A 169 -7.73 15.09 -10.30
CA ILE A 169 -6.78 15.34 -11.40
C ILE A 169 -7.55 15.67 -12.69
N TYR A 170 -8.56 14.86 -13.04
CA TYR A 170 -9.37 15.09 -14.22
C TYR A 170 -10.03 16.48 -14.19
N GLN A 171 -10.64 16.86 -13.07
CA GLN A 171 -11.25 18.19 -12.90
C GLN A 171 -10.24 19.31 -13.09
N ARG A 172 -9.02 19.18 -12.55
CA ARG A 172 -7.96 20.18 -12.71
C ARG A 172 -7.44 20.27 -14.15
N ILE A 173 -7.29 19.15 -14.84
CA ILE A 173 -6.92 19.13 -16.25
C ILE A 173 -7.96 19.89 -17.08
N GLN A 174 -9.26 19.62 -16.88
CA GLN A 174 -10.34 20.28 -17.58
C GLN A 174 -10.43 21.79 -17.27
N SER A 175 -10.38 22.15 -15.99
CA SER A 175 -10.51 23.56 -15.56
C SER A 175 -9.34 24.45 -16.02
N ASN A 176 -8.17 23.87 -16.26
CA ASN A 176 -7.00 24.57 -16.80
C ASN A 176 -6.87 24.47 -18.33
N ASN A 177 -7.87 23.89 -19.02
CA ASN A 177 -7.88 23.68 -20.48
C ASN A 177 -6.62 22.95 -21.00
N LEU A 178 -6.08 22.01 -20.21
CA LEU A 178 -4.90 21.24 -20.58
C LEU A 178 -5.27 20.11 -21.58
N LYS A 179 -4.32 19.76 -22.44
CA LYS A 179 -4.48 18.71 -23.46
C LYS A 179 -4.03 17.33 -22.97
N ALA A 180 -3.34 17.28 -21.85
CA ALA A 180 -2.91 16.04 -21.22
C ALA A 180 -4.11 15.12 -20.95
N LYS A 181 -3.88 13.81 -21.06
CA LYS A 181 -4.92 12.79 -20.89
C LYS A 181 -4.43 11.70 -19.93
N MET A 182 -5.23 11.38 -18.93
CA MET A 182 -5.08 10.14 -18.16
C MET A 182 -5.47 8.98 -19.07
N ILE A 183 -4.56 8.04 -19.30
CA ILE A 183 -4.74 6.97 -20.31
C ILE A 183 -4.88 5.58 -19.70
N LEU A 184 -4.25 5.34 -18.55
CA LEU A 184 -4.22 4.01 -17.93
C LEU A 184 -4.07 4.10 -16.42
N GLN A 185 -4.67 3.13 -15.71
CA GLN A 185 -4.39 2.85 -14.29
C GLN A 185 -3.89 1.41 -14.17
N VAL A 186 -2.75 1.22 -13.50
CA VAL A 186 -2.18 -0.10 -13.19
C VAL A 186 -1.92 -0.15 -11.68
N HIS A 187 -2.72 -0.90 -10.93
CA HIS A 187 -2.68 -0.94 -9.46
C HIS A 187 -2.83 0.46 -8.82
N ASP A 188 -1.76 0.98 -8.23
CA ASP A 188 -1.63 2.28 -7.59
C ASP A 188 -0.93 3.32 -8.48
N GLU A 189 -0.70 2.99 -9.74
CA GLU A 189 -0.04 3.81 -10.74
C GLU A 189 -1.04 4.43 -11.72
N LEU A 190 -0.85 5.71 -12.02
CA LEU A 190 -1.59 6.44 -13.04
C LEU A 190 -0.66 6.86 -14.18
N ASN A 191 -1.08 6.61 -15.41
CA ASN A 191 -0.33 6.93 -16.62
C ASN A 191 -1.04 8.02 -17.41
N PHE A 192 -0.26 8.99 -17.88
CA PHE A 192 -0.74 10.15 -18.64
C PHE A 192 0.00 10.29 -19.95
N SER A 193 -0.72 10.69 -20.97
CA SER A 193 -0.16 11.20 -22.22
C SER A 193 -0.10 12.72 -22.13
N VAL A 194 1.10 13.31 -22.15
CA VAL A 194 1.32 14.73 -21.82
C VAL A 194 2.09 15.41 -22.92
N PRO A 195 1.56 16.52 -23.51
CA PRO A 195 2.34 17.39 -24.38
C PRO A 195 3.53 18.01 -23.65
N GLU A 196 4.68 18.12 -24.30
CA GLU A 196 5.92 18.65 -23.70
C GLU A 196 5.71 19.99 -22.97
N ALA A 197 4.92 20.89 -23.57
CA ALA A 197 4.63 22.20 -23.00
C ALA A 197 3.80 22.16 -21.69
N GLU A 198 3.18 21.03 -21.36
CA GLU A 198 2.34 20.86 -20.18
C GLU A 198 3.03 20.05 -19.08
N LYS A 199 4.26 19.61 -19.29
CA LYS A 199 4.99 18.66 -18.43
C LYS A 199 5.04 19.12 -16.97
N GLU A 200 5.52 20.32 -16.71
CA GLU A 200 5.68 20.85 -15.35
C GLU A 200 4.34 21.04 -14.62
N ILE A 201 3.33 21.58 -15.32
CA ILE A 201 2.02 21.83 -14.74
C ILE A 201 1.28 20.51 -14.42
N ILE A 202 1.37 19.53 -15.32
CA ILE A 202 0.75 18.21 -15.09
C ILE A 202 1.43 17.49 -13.93
N GLN A 203 2.76 17.48 -13.89
CA GLN A 203 3.50 16.88 -12.78
C GLN A 203 3.04 17.46 -11.44
N LYS A 204 2.98 18.78 -11.34
CA LYS A 204 2.53 19.46 -10.12
C LYS A 204 1.08 19.08 -9.76
N ILE A 205 0.16 19.13 -10.71
CA ILE A 205 -1.25 18.79 -10.49
C ILE A 205 -1.39 17.35 -9.98
N VAL A 206 -0.73 16.41 -10.64
CA VAL A 206 -0.90 14.98 -10.33
C VAL A 206 -0.32 14.64 -8.98
N ILE A 207 0.89 15.13 -8.64
CA ILE A 207 1.50 14.95 -7.32
C ILE A 207 0.59 15.52 -6.22
N GLU A 208 0.19 16.78 -6.36
CA GLU A 208 -0.66 17.45 -5.37
C GLU A 208 -1.97 16.69 -5.11
N GLU A 209 -2.67 16.24 -6.16
CA GLU A 209 -3.95 15.59 -5.98
C GLU A 209 -3.83 14.14 -5.49
N MET A 210 -2.77 13.42 -5.87
CA MET A 210 -2.52 12.09 -5.33
C MET A 210 -2.14 12.12 -3.84
N GLU A 211 -1.26 13.03 -3.44
CA GLU A 211 -0.84 13.16 -2.03
C GLU A 211 -1.96 13.70 -1.13
N ARG A 212 -2.89 14.48 -1.68
CA ARG A 212 -4.01 15.11 -0.95
C ARG A 212 -5.33 14.36 -1.05
N ALA A 213 -5.39 13.27 -1.83
CA ALA A 213 -6.63 12.53 -2.08
C ALA A 213 -7.32 12.05 -0.80
N TYR A 214 -6.54 11.76 0.24
CA TYR A 214 -7.04 11.44 1.57
C TYR A 214 -6.05 11.86 2.65
N ARG A 215 -6.55 12.48 3.74
CA ARG A 215 -5.70 12.88 4.85
C ARG A 215 -5.45 11.70 5.81
N MET A 216 -4.23 11.20 5.84
CA MET A 216 -3.80 10.12 6.73
C MET A 216 -2.86 10.61 7.85
N LEU A 217 -2.58 9.72 8.82
CA LEU A 217 -1.61 9.96 9.89
C LEU A 217 -0.18 10.00 9.35
N VAL A 218 0.07 9.29 8.26
CA VAL A 218 1.32 9.30 7.49
C VAL A 218 1.03 9.92 6.13
N PRO A 219 1.79 10.93 5.67
CA PRO A 219 1.60 11.52 4.35
C PRO A 219 1.78 10.49 3.24
N LEU A 220 0.86 10.50 2.27
CA LEU A 220 1.08 9.82 1.00
C LEU A 220 2.22 10.52 0.26
N LYS A 221 3.09 9.74 -0.36
CA LYS A 221 4.12 10.26 -1.27
C LYS A 221 3.94 9.63 -2.64
N ALA A 222 4.06 10.46 -3.64
CA ALA A 222 3.91 10.06 -5.02
C ALA A 222 5.27 10.10 -5.72
N ASP A 223 5.69 8.95 -6.24
CA ASP A 223 6.88 8.84 -7.11
C ASP A 223 6.46 8.98 -8.57
N PHE A 224 7.31 9.57 -9.39
CA PHE A 224 7.00 9.84 -10.80
C PHE A 224 8.17 9.50 -11.72
N GLY A 225 7.82 9.21 -12.97
CA GLY A 225 8.77 9.01 -14.07
C GLY A 225 8.26 9.59 -15.38
N TRP A 226 9.18 9.92 -16.27
CA TRP A 226 8.92 10.41 -17.60
C TRP A 226 9.62 9.56 -18.64
N GLY A 227 8.96 9.29 -19.76
CA GLY A 227 9.55 8.54 -20.84
C GLY A 227 8.74 8.66 -22.13
N LYS A 228 9.31 8.22 -23.25
CA LYS A 228 8.60 8.16 -24.53
C LYS A 228 7.59 7.01 -24.60
N ASN A 229 7.72 6.07 -23.69
CA ASN A 229 6.85 4.93 -23.52
C ASN A 229 6.83 4.51 -22.04
N TRP A 230 5.90 3.63 -21.67
CA TRP A 230 5.74 3.21 -20.29
C TRP A 230 7.00 2.56 -19.68
N LEU A 231 7.74 1.78 -20.46
CA LEU A 231 8.95 1.10 -19.98
C LEU A 231 10.06 2.08 -19.60
N GLU A 232 10.14 3.23 -20.29
CA GLU A 232 11.13 4.28 -19.97
C GLU A 232 10.68 5.14 -18.78
N ALA A 233 9.36 5.29 -18.60
CA ALA A 233 8.78 6.08 -17.52
C ALA A 233 8.67 5.34 -16.19
N HIS A 234 8.75 3.99 -16.19
CA HIS A 234 8.68 3.10 -15.04
C HIS A 234 10.08 2.68 -14.61
#